data_1888b4fe1f64864a8acb9d32361e399a
#
_entry.id   1888b4fe1f64864a8acb9d32361e399a
#
_cell.length_a   1.000
_cell.length_b   1.000
_cell.length_c   1.000
_cell.angle_alpha   90.00
_cell.angle_beta   90.00
_cell.angle_gamma   90.00
#
_symmetry.space_group_name_H-M   'P 1'
#
loop_
_entity.id
_entity.type
_entity.pdbx_description
1 polymer ?
#
loop_
_entity_poly.entity_id
_entity_poly.type
_entity_poly.pdbx_seq_one_letter_code
_entity_poly.pdbx_strand_id
1 'polypeptide(L)'
;MDNMKDHPLYRKHDIDSAMNALWAFYKGRFVALFLISLVISGILQYATMLIDFKSLYTVTDPALVLEKLKSYMVPMLIFMVAGLLSNTIMHYYILHKPIDSSMNIFISIVKSLKYFIPYLILMVLFACFAVLAIVLGVFVLFIGAIFAALYVGMLSFFILPVMMAEEANIQQTISRTIKLAHSGFWANMGWSSIFFVLYLIISIVLSGVVLLPFAGSFMKTFANPQDTSSIMHLPNDPLFLFLSSAINALTLPLSPIFGFIIYFNGKAKEESSSISFTGNDNGEQKVRVEDLYAKPREENNFDQPPAQG
;
A
#
# COMPACT_ATOMS: atom_id res chain seq x y z
N MET A 1 -4.39 -14.74 -16.78
CA MET A 1 -3.16 -14.16 -16.18
C MET A 1 -2.16 -13.65 -17.23
N ASP A 2 -2.18 -14.15 -18.47
CA ASP A 2 -1.21 -13.73 -19.49
C ASP A 2 -1.23 -12.23 -19.81
N ASN A 3 -2.39 -11.60 -19.80
CA ASN A 3 -2.52 -10.17 -20.06
C ASN A 3 -1.88 -9.24 -18.99
N MET A 4 -1.58 -9.74 -17.79
CA MET A 4 -0.95 -8.91 -16.75
C MET A 4 0.54 -8.66 -17.01
N LYS A 5 1.18 -9.48 -17.82
CA LYS A 5 2.59 -9.29 -18.23
C LYS A 5 2.77 -8.08 -19.14
N ASP A 6 1.70 -7.68 -19.85
CA ASP A 6 1.70 -6.51 -20.73
C ASP A 6 1.55 -5.18 -19.94
N HIS A 7 1.34 -5.27 -18.61
CA HIS A 7 1.20 -4.09 -17.79
C HIS A 7 2.53 -3.32 -17.70
N PRO A 8 2.57 -1.99 -17.92
CA PRO A 8 3.81 -1.21 -17.97
C PRO A 8 4.64 -1.24 -16.68
N LEU A 9 4.03 -1.61 -15.54
CA LEU A 9 4.72 -1.76 -14.26
C LEU A 9 5.21 -3.20 -14.02
N TYR A 10 4.90 -4.17 -14.92
CA TYR A 10 5.28 -5.57 -14.75
C TYR A 10 6.72 -5.79 -15.18
N ARG A 11 7.65 -5.67 -14.24
CA ARG A 11 9.08 -5.98 -14.43
C ARG A 11 9.79 -6.12 -13.09
N LYS A 12 11.02 -6.65 -13.11
CA LYS A 12 11.91 -6.56 -11.96
C LYS A 12 12.40 -5.12 -11.82
N HIS A 13 12.35 -4.62 -10.60
CA HIS A 13 12.81 -3.29 -10.25
C HIS A 13 13.92 -3.38 -9.20
N ASP A 14 14.84 -2.44 -9.24
CA ASP A 14 15.56 -1.92 -8.09
C ASP A 14 14.85 -0.67 -7.55
N ILE A 15 15.35 -0.06 -6.49
CA ILE A 15 14.68 1.08 -5.86
C ILE A 15 14.59 2.29 -6.80
N ASP A 16 15.65 2.57 -7.56
CA ASP A 16 15.70 3.71 -8.47
C ASP A 16 14.73 3.52 -9.64
N SER A 17 14.73 2.33 -10.24
CA SER A 17 13.79 2.01 -11.32
C SER A 17 12.34 1.96 -10.83
N ALA A 18 12.09 1.56 -9.58
CA ALA A 18 10.76 1.58 -8.98
C ALA A 18 10.23 3.00 -8.83
N MET A 19 11.04 3.93 -8.29
CA MET A 19 10.67 5.33 -8.16
C MET A 19 10.51 6.02 -9.51
N ASN A 20 11.40 5.74 -10.46
CA ASN A 20 11.29 6.23 -11.84
C ASN A 20 10.02 5.70 -12.54
N ALA A 21 9.67 4.41 -12.34
CA ALA A 21 8.46 3.82 -12.89
C ALA A 21 7.19 4.45 -12.29
N LEU A 22 7.19 4.74 -10.99
CA LEU A 22 6.10 5.45 -10.31
C LEU A 22 5.85 6.81 -10.97
N TRP A 23 6.90 7.63 -11.09
CA TRP A 23 6.79 8.95 -11.68
C TRP A 23 6.44 8.92 -13.17
N ALA A 24 7.04 8.03 -13.93
CA ALA A 24 6.74 7.87 -15.37
C ALA A 24 5.27 7.46 -15.58
N PHE A 25 4.78 6.49 -14.80
CA PHE A 25 3.39 6.04 -14.86
C PHE A 25 2.41 7.14 -14.45
N TYR A 26 2.70 7.84 -13.34
CA TYR A 26 1.89 8.95 -12.86
C TYR A 26 1.83 10.10 -13.86
N LYS A 27 2.98 10.59 -14.37
CA LYS A 27 3.06 11.65 -15.36
C LYS A 27 2.34 11.29 -16.66
N GLY A 28 2.52 10.08 -17.16
CA GLY A 28 1.92 9.62 -18.40
C GLY A 28 0.38 9.53 -18.35
N ARG A 29 -0.21 9.51 -17.14
CA ARG A 29 -1.66 9.42 -16.92
C ARG A 29 -2.18 10.50 -15.98
N PHE A 30 -1.41 11.56 -15.82
CA PHE A 30 -1.64 12.61 -14.82
C PHE A 30 -3.05 13.15 -14.84
N VAL A 31 -3.54 13.62 -16.03
CA VAL A 31 -4.84 14.27 -16.14
C VAL A 31 -5.98 13.34 -15.69
N ALA A 32 -5.97 12.09 -16.15
CA ALA A 32 -7.00 11.14 -15.79
C ALA A 32 -6.98 10.81 -14.29
N LEU A 33 -5.79 10.49 -13.75
CA LEU A 33 -5.62 10.16 -12.34
C LEU A 33 -5.96 11.34 -11.44
N PHE A 34 -5.52 12.54 -11.81
CA PHE A 34 -5.82 13.75 -11.06
C PHE A 34 -7.32 14.06 -11.04
N LEU A 35 -8.00 14.00 -12.18
CA LEU A 35 -9.45 14.28 -12.24
C LEU A 35 -10.26 13.27 -11.44
N ILE A 36 -9.93 11.97 -11.53
CA ILE A 36 -10.57 10.94 -10.74
C ILE A 36 -10.36 11.22 -9.25
N SER A 37 -9.11 11.48 -8.86
CA SER A 37 -8.74 11.77 -7.48
C SER A 37 -9.36 13.06 -6.97
N LEU A 38 -9.51 14.08 -7.82
CA LEU A 38 -10.13 15.35 -7.44
C LEU A 38 -11.62 15.17 -7.12
N VAL A 39 -12.34 14.39 -7.92
CA VAL A 39 -13.74 14.08 -7.63
C VAL A 39 -13.86 13.30 -6.32
N ILE A 40 -13.03 12.28 -6.16
CA ILE A 40 -13.02 11.45 -4.94
C ILE A 40 -12.67 12.30 -3.70
N SER A 41 -11.56 13.05 -3.76
CA SER A 41 -11.12 13.87 -2.63
C SER A 41 -12.06 15.01 -2.33
N GLY A 42 -12.70 15.58 -3.37
CA GLY A 42 -13.74 16.59 -3.22
C GLY A 42 -14.94 16.06 -2.44
N ILE A 43 -15.46 14.89 -2.83
CA ILE A 43 -16.57 14.24 -2.12
C ILE A 43 -16.20 13.96 -0.68
N LEU A 44 -15.01 13.38 -0.43
CA LEU A 44 -14.54 13.07 0.91
C LEU A 44 -14.33 14.34 1.74
N GLN A 45 -13.73 15.36 1.17
CA GLN A 45 -13.49 16.63 1.87
C GLN A 45 -14.81 17.35 2.20
N TYR A 46 -15.77 17.33 1.28
CA TYR A 46 -17.09 17.90 1.54
C TYR A 46 -17.85 17.13 2.64
N ALA A 47 -17.66 15.81 2.69
CA ALA A 47 -18.26 14.99 3.73
C ALA A 47 -17.72 15.34 5.15
N THR A 48 -16.50 15.88 5.27
CA THR A 48 -15.96 16.35 6.57
C THR A 48 -16.76 17.52 7.15
N MET A 49 -17.45 18.32 6.31
CA MET A 49 -18.33 19.39 6.79
C MET A 49 -19.54 18.88 7.59
N LEU A 50 -19.88 17.58 7.45
CA LEU A 50 -20.94 16.94 8.23
C LEU A 50 -20.53 16.70 9.70
N ILE A 51 -19.23 16.90 10.02
CA ILE A 51 -18.68 16.69 11.35
C ILE A 51 -18.43 18.07 11.98
N ASP A 52 -19.19 18.39 13.04
CA ASP A 52 -18.99 19.63 13.81
C ASP A 52 -17.82 19.50 14.79
N PHE A 53 -16.59 19.59 14.27
CA PHE A 53 -15.38 19.53 15.09
C PHE A 53 -15.34 20.65 16.17
N LYS A 54 -15.92 21.82 15.89
CA LYS A 54 -15.92 22.96 16.82
C LYS A 54 -16.55 22.57 18.16
N SER A 55 -17.62 21.81 18.11
CA SER A 55 -18.34 21.39 19.31
C SER A 55 -17.54 20.42 20.19
N LEU A 56 -16.56 19.66 19.63
CA LEU A 56 -15.67 18.80 20.41
C LEU A 56 -14.68 19.59 21.27
N TYR A 57 -14.13 20.69 20.73
CA TYR A 57 -13.13 21.50 21.43
C TYR A 57 -13.72 22.38 22.55
N THR A 58 -15.03 22.61 22.53
CA THR A 58 -15.71 23.46 23.53
C THR A 58 -16.25 22.69 24.72
N VAL A 59 -16.26 21.35 24.68
CA VAL A 59 -16.77 20.50 25.74
C VAL A 59 -15.64 20.05 26.63
N THR A 60 -15.75 20.39 27.92
CA THR A 60 -14.78 20.02 28.96
C THR A 60 -15.26 18.84 29.82
N ASP A 61 -16.57 18.53 29.82
CA ASP A 61 -17.13 17.41 30.57
C ASP A 61 -16.87 16.08 29.80
N PRO A 62 -16.15 15.10 30.39
CA PRO A 62 -15.84 13.82 29.76
C PRO A 62 -17.08 13.04 29.34
N ALA A 63 -18.20 13.12 30.05
CA ALA A 63 -19.45 12.41 29.69
C ALA A 63 -20.05 12.99 28.40
N LEU A 64 -20.06 14.30 28.26
CA LEU A 64 -20.54 14.99 27.06
C LEU A 64 -19.59 14.78 25.87
N VAL A 65 -18.26 14.69 26.10
CA VAL A 65 -17.29 14.31 25.07
C VAL A 65 -17.60 12.92 24.52
N LEU A 66 -17.89 11.96 25.39
CA LEU A 66 -18.23 10.60 24.99
C LEU A 66 -19.54 10.53 24.18
N GLU A 67 -20.55 11.30 24.59
CA GLU A 67 -21.82 11.38 23.85
C GLU A 67 -21.61 11.99 22.45
N LYS A 68 -20.84 13.05 22.34
CA LYS A 68 -20.49 13.65 21.04
C LYS A 68 -19.68 12.72 20.17
N LEU A 69 -18.69 12.01 20.71
CA LEU A 69 -17.94 11.00 19.97
C LEU A 69 -18.86 9.91 19.38
N LYS A 70 -19.88 9.47 20.15
CA LYS A 70 -20.89 8.54 19.65
C LYS A 70 -21.67 9.13 18.46
N SER A 71 -22.03 10.41 18.48
CA SER A 71 -22.74 11.06 17.37
C SER A 71 -21.90 11.14 16.08
N TYR A 72 -20.57 11.13 16.19
CA TYR A 72 -19.67 11.12 15.04
C TYR A 72 -19.34 9.72 14.50
N MET A 73 -19.68 8.66 15.22
CA MET A 73 -19.39 7.28 14.74
C MET A 73 -19.98 7.00 13.37
N VAL A 74 -21.23 7.42 13.11
CA VAL A 74 -21.88 7.19 11.81
C VAL A 74 -21.23 8.00 10.68
N PRO A 75 -21.02 9.33 10.79
CA PRO A 75 -20.26 10.09 9.80
C PRO A 75 -18.85 9.53 9.55
N MET A 76 -18.12 9.15 10.60
CA MET A 76 -16.79 8.56 10.47
C MET A 76 -16.83 7.22 9.74
N LEU A 77 -17.82 6.37 10.02
CA LEU A 77 -18.00 5.10 9.32
C LEU A 77 -18.29 5.32 7.83
N ILE A 78 -19.18 6.26 7.50
CA ILE A 78 -19.48 6.63 6.10
C ILE A 78 -18.22 7.12 5.41
N PHE A 79 -17.44 7.97 6.05
CA PHE A 79 -16.18 8.48 5.52
C PHE A 79 -15.16 7.37 5.28
N MET A 80 -15.01 6.45 6.23
CA MET A 80 -14.14 5.28 6.09
C MET A 80 -14.57 4.38 4.93
N VAL A 81 -15.85 4.05 4.84
CA VAL A 81 -16.41 3.23 3.76
C VAL A 81 -16.20 3.88 2.40
N ALA A 82 -16.46 5.19 2.28
CA ALA A 82 -16.25 5.96 1.06
C ALA A 82 -14.75 6.00 0.67
N GLY A 83 -13.86 6.15 1.64
CA GLY A 83 -12.41 6.10 1.42
C GLY A 83 -11.92 4.74 0.91
N LEU A 84 -12.41 3.64 1.50
CA LEU A 84 -12.10 2.29 1.05
C LEU A 84 -12.65 1.99 -0.36
N LEU A 85 -13.87 2.45 -0.65
CA LEU A 85 -14.45 2.32 -1.99
C LEU A 85 -13.63 3.10 -3.02
N SER A 86 -13.25 4.32 -2.70
CA SER A 86 -12.42 5.16 -3.55
C SER A 86 -11.06 4.52 -3.84
N ASN A 87 -10.44 3.94 -2.82
CA ASN A 87 -9.19 3.21 -2.96
C ASN A 87 -9.34 1.98 -3.88
N THR A 88 -10.45 1.25 -3.75
CA THR A 88 -10.78 0.10 -4.59
C THR A 88 -10.95 0.52 -6.06
N ILE A 89 -11.70 1.60 -6.33
CA ILE A 89 -11.89 2.15 -7.67
C ILE A 89 -10.56 2.55 -8.31
N MET A 90 -9.72 3.26 -7.55
CA MET A 90 -8.42 3.73 -8.03
C MET A 90 -7.49 2.56 -8.40
N HIS A 91 -7.40 1.54 -7.54
CA HIS A 91 -6.61 0.34 -7.82
C HIS A 91 -7.14 -0.37 -9.07
N TYR A 92 -8.45 -0.54 -9.20
CA TYR A 92 -9.05 -1.19 -10.37
C TYR A 92 -8.73 -0.45 -11.66
N TYR A 93 -8.84 0.89 -11.65
CA TYR A 93 -8.52 1.73 -12.80
C TYR A 93 -7.03 1.64 -13.18
N ILE A 94 -6.11 1.73 -12.20
CA ILE A 94 -4.67 1.65 -12.44
C ILE A 94 -4.27 0.29 -13.00
N LEU A 95 -4.88 -0.80 -12.53
CA LEU A 95 -4.59 -2.15 -12.99
C LEU A 95 -5.04 -2.38 -14.44
N HIS A 96 -6.28 -2.00 -14.77
CA HIS A 96 -6.89 -2.44 -16.02
C HIS A 96 -6.76 -1.44 -17.17
N LYS A 97 -6.77 -0.13 -16.90
CA LYS A 97 -6.68 0.88 -17.96
C LYS A 97 -5.47 0.78 -18.87
N PRO A 98 -4.26 0.42 -18.38
CA PRO A 98 -3.10 0.26 -19.24
C PRO A 98 -3.19 -0.92 -20.22
N ILE A 99 -3.96 -1.96 -19.86
CA ILE A 99 -4.09 -3.20 -20.62
C ILE A 99 -5.31 -3.14 -21.56
N ASP A 100 -6.39 -2.52 -21.10
CA ASP A 100 -7.67 -2.43 -21.83
C ASP A 100 -7.99 -0.96 -22.15
N SER A 101 -7.82 -0.58 -23.40
CA SER A 101 -8.11 0.79 -23.89
C SER A 101 -9.58 1.17 -23.74
N SER A 102 -10.52 0.20 -23.76
CA SER A 102 -11.96 0.41 -23.59
C SER A 102 -12.34 0.78 -22.16
N MET A 103 -11.45 0.53 -21.19
CA MET A 103 -11.67 0.83 -19.77
C MET A 103 -11.82 2.34 -19.57
N ASN A 104 -12.89 2.74 -18.90
CA ASN A 104 -13.14 4.10 -18.46
C ASN A 104 -13.47 4.13 -16.96
N ILE A 105 -13.61 5.33 -16.40
CA ILE A 105 -13.85 5.49 -14.96
C ILE A 105 -15.17 4.83 -14.51
N PHE A 106 -16.23 4.97 -15.31
CA PHE A 106 -17.54 4.41 -14.98
C PHE A 106 -17.51 2.87 -14.94
N ILE A 107 -16.88 2.25 -15.95
CA ILE A 107 -16.68 0.80 -15.98
C ILE A 107 -15.82 0.35 -14.78
N SER A 108 -14.80 1.14 -14.42
CA SER A 108 -13.95 0.85 -13.26
C SER A 108 -14.73 0.89 -11.95
N ILE A 109 -15.63 1.86 -11.77
CA ILE A 109 -16.52 1.94 -10.61
C ILE A 109 -17.36 0.66 -10.51
N VAL A 110 -18.09 0.31 -11.59
CA VAL A 110 -19.00 -0.85 -11.57
C VAL A 110 -18.24 -2.16 -11.32
N LYS A 111 -17.14 -2.37 -12.05
CA LYS A 111 -16.37 -3.62 -11.94
C LYS A 111 -15.59 -3.74 -10.63
N SER A 112 -15.17 -2.62 -10.03
CA SER A 112 -14.45 -2.63 -8.74
C SER A 112 -15.34 -3.03 -7.56
N LEU A 113 -16.68 -2.85 -7.68
CA LEU A 113 -17.62 -3.19 -6.60
C LEU A 113 -17.55 -4.67 -6.19
N LYS A 114 -17.21 -5.58 -7.11
CA LYS A 114 -17.06 -7.01 -6.77
C LYS A 114 -15.94 -7.23 -5.72
N TYR A 115 -14.91 -6.37 -5.70
CA TYR A 115 -13.80 -6.45 -4.75
C TYR A 115 -14.04 -5.67 -3.46
N PHE A 116 -15.03 -4.76 -3.46
CA PHE A 116 -15.23 -3.84 -2.35
C PHE A 116 -15.61 -4.56 -1.05
N ILE A 117 -16.60 -5.46 -1.09
CA ILE A 117 -17.04 -6.18 0.12
C ILE A 117 -15.96 -7.11 0.68
N PRO A 118 -15.26 -7.95 -0.13
CA PRO A 118 -14.11 -8.71 0.36
C PRO A 118 -13.00 -7.82 0.94
N TYR A 119 -12.73 -6.69 0.30
CA TYR A 119 -11.73 -5.73 0.77
C TYR A 119 -12.13 -5.07 2.09
N LEU A 120 -13.40 -4.67 2.25
CA LEU A 120 -13.92 -4.11 3.49
C LEU A 120 -13.73 -5.08 4.67
N ILE A 121 -14.13 -6.35 4.49
CA ILE A 121 -13.96 -7.39 5.50
C ILE A 121 -12.46 -7.55 5.84
N LEU A 122 -11.62 -7.63 4.82
CA LEU A 122 -10.18 -7.81 4.99
C LEU A 122 -9.55 -6.62 5.71
N MET A 123 -9.99 -5.39 5.42
CA MET A 123 -9.50 -4.18 6.10
C MET A 123 -9.91 -4.12 7.57
N VAL A 124 -11.08 -4.62 7.94
CA VAL A 124 -11.47 -4.75 9.36
C VAL A 124 -10.54 -5.74 10.08
N LEU A 125 -10.30 -6.91 9.50
CA LEU A 125 -9.35 -7.89 10.06
C LEU A 125 -7.92 -7.32 10.14
N PHE A 126 -7.51 -6.61 9.10
CA PHE A 126 -6.20 -5.96 9.03
C PHE A 126 -6.04 -4.86 10.07
N ALA A 127 -7.09 -4.07 10.31
CA ALA A 127 -7.08 -3.03 11.36
C ALA A 127 -6.91 -3.65 12.75
N CYS A 128 -7.62 -4.76 13.05
CA CYS A 128 -7.42 -5.49 14.32
C CYS A 128 -5.97 -5.99 14.46
N PHE A 129 -5.41 -6.57 13.40
CA PHE A 129 -4.02 -7.00 13.37
C PHE A 129 -3.05 -5.82 13.57
N ALA A 130 -3.30 -4.69 12.90
CA ALA A 130 -2.46 -3.49 12.98
C ALA A 130 -2.43 -2.92 14.41
N VAL A 131 -3.60 -2.83 15.07
CA VAL A 131 -3.69 -2.38 16.47
C VAL A 131 -2.88 -3.30 17.38
N LEU A 132 -3.04 -4.62 17.25
CA LEU A 132 -2.30 -5.59 18.06
C LEU A 132 -0.79 -5.48 17.81
N ALA A 133 -0.36 -5.38 16.55
CA ALA A 133 1.05 -5.27 16.19
C ALA A 133 1.69 -3.99 16.76
N ILE A 134 0.98 -2.85 16.67
CA ILE A 134 1.47 -1.57 17.20
C ILE A 134 1.53 -1.60 18.72
N VAL A 135 0.48 -2.11 19.39
CA VAL A 135 0.45 -2.25 20.86
C VAL A 135 1.61 -3.12 21.33
N LEU A 136 1.82 -4.29 20.73
CA LEU A 136 2.98 -5.13 21.04
C LEU A 136 4.31 -4.41 20.76
N GLY A 137 4.37 -3.62 19.68
CA GLY A 137 5.54 -2.82 19.34
C GLY A 137 5.88 -1.76 20.39
N VAL A 138 4.87 -1.16 21.04
CA VAL A 138 5.08 -0.17 22.13
C VAL A 138 5.81 -0.80 23.32
N PHE A 139 5.52 -2.07 23.65
CA PHE A 139 6.24 -2.80 24.70
C PHE A 139 7.72 -3.01 24.38
N VAL A 140 8.12 -2.90 23.12
CA VAL A 140 9.50 -2.97 22.65
C VAL A 140 10.06 -1.55 22.42
N LEU A 141 9.99 -0.68 23.45
CA LEU A 141 10.65 0.62 23.52
C LEU A 141 10.30 1.60 22.37
N PHE A 142 9.02 1.84 22.05
CA PHE A 142 8.57 2.74 20.99
C PHE A 142 9.17 2.49 19.58
N ILE A 143 10.43 2.06 19.50
CA ILE A 143 11.10 1.65 18.24
C ILE A 143 10.35 0.48 17.61
N GLY A 144 9.88 -0.46 18.45
CA GLY A 144 9.04 -1.57 17.99
C GLY A 144 7.74 -1.12 17.37
N ALA A 145 7.11 -0.05 17.89
CA ALA A 145 5.89 0.50 17.32
C ALA A 145 6.11 1.11 15.91
N ILE A 146 7.23 1.83 15.72
CA ILE A 146 7.60 2.37 14.40
C ILE A 146 7.82 1.22 13.41
N PHE A 147 8.58 0.19 13.81
CA PHE A 147 8.83 -0.97 12.97
C PHE A 147 7.52 -1.73 12.65
N ALA A 148 6.64 -1.91 13.62
CA ALA A 148 5.33 -2.52 13.43
C ALA A 148 4.45 -1.70 12.47
N ALA A 149 4.44 -0.37 12.59
CA ALA A 149 3.71 0.51 11.68
C ALA A 149 4.23 0.43 10.24
N LEU A 150 5.55 0.41 10.05
CA LEU A 150 6.17 0.23 8.73
C LEU A 150 5.85 -1.15 8.15
N TYR A 151 5.87 -2.20 8.95
CA TYR A 151 5.52 -3.55 8.54
C TYR A 151 4.04 -3.65 8.11
N VAL A 152 3.15 -3.13 8.91
CA VAL A 152 1.71 -3.04 8.59
C VAL A 152 1.51 -2.23 7.30
N GLY A 153 2.17 -1.08 7.18
CA GLY A 153 2.14 -0.26 5.98
C GLY A 153 2.64 -1.01 4.74
N MET A 154 3.75 -1.74 4.84
CA MET A 154 4.26 -2.59 3.76
C MET A 154 3.23 -3.64 3.33
N LEU A 155 2.61 -4.36 4.27
CA LEU A 155 1.59 -5.36 3.97
C LEU A 155 0.38 -4.74 3.24
N SER A 156 -0.05 -3.54 3.64
CA SER A 156 -1.21 -2.86 3.06
C SER A 156 -1.07 -2.61 1.56
N PHE A 157 0.15 -2.37 1.05
CA PHE A 157 0.41 -2.18 -0.37
C PHE A 157 0.17 -3.42 -1.23
N PHE A 158 0.23 -4.62 -0.66
CA PHE A 158 0.01 -5.86 -1.40
C PHE A 158 -1.45 -6.30 -1.46
N ILE A 159 -2.30 -5.87 -0.51
CA ILE A 159 -3.66 -6.40 -0.32
C ILE A 159 -4.51 -6.27 -1.59
N LEU A 160 -4.74 -5.05 -2.06
CA LEU A 160 -5.57 -4.81 -3.25
C LEU A 160 -4.93 -5.31 -4.55
N PRO A 161 -3.63 -5.09 -4.81
CA PRO A 161 -2.97 -5.69 -5.97
C PRO A 161 -3.13 -7.21 -6.04
N VAL A 162 -2.91 -7.93 -4.94
CA VAL A 162 -3.09 -9.39 -4.90
C VAL A 162 -4.55 -9.77 -5.16
N MET A 163 -5.49 -9.14 -4.45
CA MET A 163 -6.92 -9.44 -4.58
C MET A 163 -7.41 -9.24 -6.02
N MET A 164 -6.99 -8.16 -6.67
CA MET A 164 -7.47 -7.79 -8.01
C MET A 164 -6.73 -8.52 -9.14
N ALA A 165 -5.41 -8.60 -9.07
CA ALA A 165 -4.61 -9.18 -10.14
C ALA A 165 -4.64 -10.72 -10.13
N GLU A 166 -4.82 -11.35 -8.97
CA GLU A 166 -4.93 -12.81 -8.84
C GLU A 166 -6.39 -13.28 -8.72
N GLU A 167 -7.37 -12.37 -8.73
CA GLU A 167 -8.80 -12.65 -8.46
C GLU A 167 -9.01 -13.49 -7.17
N ALA A 168 -8.15 -13.22 -6.17
CA ALA A 168 -8.03 -14.02 -4.97
C ALA A 168 -9.20 -13.78 -4.01
N ASN A 169 -9.69 -14.85 -3.38
CA ASN A 169 -10.59 -14.71 -2.25
C ASN A 169 -9.85 -14.19 -1.00
N ILE A 170 -10.57 -13.90 0.09
CA ILE A 170 -10.00 -13.30 1.30
C ILE A 170 -8.83 -14.13 1.85
N GLN A 171 -9.00 -15.45 2.00
CA GLN A 171 -7.97 -16.33 2.54
C GLN A 171 -6.72 -16.39 1.64
N GLN A 172 -6.94 -16.51 0.33
CA GLN A 172 -5.87 -16.48 -0.65
C GLN A 172 -5.15 -15.13 -0.66
N THR A 173 -5.89 -14.03 -0.56
CA THR A 173 -5.32 -12.68 -0.49
C THR A 173 -4.39 -12.55 0.73
N ILE A 174 -4.82 -13.00 1.91
CA ILE A 174 -3.97 -12.97 3.12
C ILE A 174 -2.69 -13.79 2.90
N SER A 175 -2.85 -15.05 2.49
CA SER A 175 -1.71 -15.97 2.29
C SER A 175 -0.72 -15.43 1.24
N ARG A 176 -1.23 -14.95 0.11
CA ARG A 176 -0.39 -14.39 -0.98
C ARG A 176 0.27 -13.08 -0.59
N THR A 177 -0.45 -12.18 0.11
CA THR A 177 0.11 -10.94 0.64
C THR A 177 1.30 -11.23 1.54
N ILE A 178 1.15 -12.12 2.50
CA ILE A 178 2.23 -12.52 3.40
C ILE A 178 3.40 -13.12 2.61
N LYS A 179 3.14 -14.06 1.70
CA LYS A 179 4.17 -14.72 0.89
C LYS A 179 4.97 -13.71 0.06
N LEU A 180 4.30 -12.81 -0.68
CA LEU A 180 4.96 -11.82 -1.52
C LEU A 180 5.71 -10.77 -0.70
N ALA A 181 5.13 -10.29 0.40
CA ALA A 181 5.79 -9.33 1.28
C ALA A 181 7.08 -9.90 1.89
N HIS A 182 7.09 -11.20 2.24
CA HIS A 182 8.25 -11.85 2.86
C HIS A 182 9.24 -12.44 1.85
N SER A 183 8.89 -12.61 0.57
CA SER A 183 9.80 -13.12 -0.46
C SER A 183 11.05 -12.24 -0.67
N GLY A 184 10.99 -10.98 -0.23
CA GLY A 184 12.10 -10.04 -0.20
C GLY A 184 11.92 -9.05 0.94
N PHE A 185 11.72 -9.55 2.17
CA PHE A 185 11.27 -8.79 3.33
C PHE A 185 12.02 -7.46 3.52
N TRP A 186 13.34 -7.48 3.62
CA TRP A 186 14.14 -6.27 3.86
C TRP A 186 14.07 -5.28 2.70
N ALA A 187 14.03 -5.77 1.46
CA ALA A 187 13.88 -4.92 0.29
C ALA A 187 12.49 -4.26 0.27
N ASN A 188 11.42 -5.05 0.46
CA ASN A 188 10.05 -4.54 0.47
C ASN A 188 9.83 -3.55 1.63
N MET A 189 10.39 -3.83 2.80
CA MET A 189 10.35 -2.94 3.97
C MET A 189 11.09 -1.63 3.68
N GLY A 190 12.32 -1.72 3.15
CA GLY A 190 13.12 -0.56 2.81
C GLY A 190 12.45 0.33 1.76
N TRP A 191 11.91 -0.27 0.68
CA TRP A 191 11.21 0.49 -0.36
C TRP A 191 9.93 1.15 0.16
N SER A 192 9.17 0.44 0.99
CA SER A 192 7.97 1.01 1.62
C SER A 192 8.32 2.16 2.55
N SER A 193 9.41 2.03 3.32
CA SER A 193 9.90 3.10 4.19
C SER A 193 10.32 4.34 3.40
N ILE A 194 11.08 4.17 2.31
CA ILE A 194 11.47 5.27 1.41
C ILE A 194 10.22 5.92 0.82
N PHE A 195 9.27 5.13 0.34
CA PHE A 195 8.01 5.65 -0.19
C PHE A 195 7.25 6.48 0.87
N PHE A 196 7.11 5.98 2.10
CA PHE A 196 6.44 6.71 3.17
C PHE A 196 7.12 8.03 3.51
N VAL A 197 8.46 8.05 3.57
CA VAL A 197 9.22 9.29 3.83
C VAL A 197 9.02 10.28 2.69
N LEU A 198 9.12 9.86 1.43
CA LEU A 198 8.89 10.73 0.27
C LEU A 198 7.44 11.23 0.24
N TYR A 199 6.47 10.35 0.49
CA TYR A 199 5.06 10.71 0.55
C TYR A 199 4.79 11.74 1.66
N LEU A 200 5.39 11.57 2.83
CA LEU A 200 5.29 12.49 3.95
C LEU A 200 5.87 13.87 3.58
N ILE A 201 7.06 13.92 3.00
CA ILE A 201 7.71 15.16 2.56
C ILE A 201 6.83 15.89 1.55
N ILE A 202 6.36 15.19 0.52
CA ILE A 202 5.46 15.75 -0.49
C ILE A 202 4.19 16.29 0.17
N SER A 203 3.57 15.54 1.07
CA SER A 203 2.35 15.94 1.77
C SER A 203 2.56 17.17 2.65
N ILE A 204 3.68 17.27 3.37
CA ILE A 204 4.01 18.44 4.20
C ILE A 204 4.20 19.68 3.32
N VAL A 205 4.98 19.57 2.24
CA VAL A 205 5.23 20.70 1.32
C VAL A 205 3.93 21.19 0.70
N LEU A 206 3.12 20.27 0.18
CA LEU A 206 1.85 20.61 -0.45
C LEU A 206 0.84 21.17 0.55
N SER A 207 0.78 20.63 1.77
CA SER A 207 -0.06 21.18 2.86
C SER A 207 0.37 22.60 3.22
N GLY A 208 1.68 22.88 3.24
CA GLY A 208 2.21 24.24 3.43
C GLY A 208 1.67 25.20 2.35
N VAL A 209 1.59 24.77 1.09
CA VAL A 209 1.03 25.58 0.00
C VAL A 209 -0.45 25.89 0.23
N VAL A 210 -1.26 24.93 0.72
CA VAL A 210 -2.68 25.17 1.08
C VAL A 210 -2.81 26.26 2.13
N LEU A 211 -1.89 26.28 3.11
CA LEU A 211 -1.96 27.20 4.24
C LEU A 211 -1.53 28.64 3.91
N LEU A 212 -0.84 28.86 2.76
CA LEU A 212 -0.37 30.21 2.37
C LEU A 212 -1.48 31.26 2.32
N PRO A 213 -2.65 31.03 1.69
CA PRO A 213 -3.73 32.00 1.67
C PRO A 213 -4.29 32.35 3.07
N PHE A 214 -4.09 31.43 4.04
CA PHE A 214 -4.59 31.54 5.41
C PHE A 214 -3.52 31.97 6.43
N ALA A 215 -2.32 32.34 5.97
CA ALA A 215 -1.20 32.74 6.84
C ALA A 215 -1.60 33.84 7.84
N GLY A 216 -2.45 34.79 7.43
CA GLY A 216 -2.96 35.84 8.33
C GLY A 216 -3.77 35.29 9.52
N SER A 217 -4.55 34.22 9.33
CA SER A 217 -5.29 33.56 10.41
C SER A 217 -4.36 32.89 11.39
N PHE A 218 -3.31 32.23 10.90
CA PHE A 218 -2.29 31.62 11.77
C PHE A 218 -1.51 32.67 12.55
N MET A 219 -1.09 33.76 11.89
CA MET A 219 -0.37 34.85 12.57
C MET A 219 -1.20 35.48 13.72
N LYS A 220 -2.52 35.65 13.54
CA LYS A 220 -3.41 36.12 14.61
C LYS A 220 -3.45 35.17 15.80
N THR A 221 -3.52 33.86 15.53
CA THR A 221 -3.52 32.83 16.58
C THR A 221 -2.17 32.74 17.29
N PHE A 222 -1.04 32.89 16.54
CA PHE A 222 0.28 32.98 17.18
C PHE A 222 0.44 34.21 18.07
N ALA A 223 -0.12 35.37 17.64
CA ALA A 223 -0.08 36.57 18.44
C ALA A 223 -0.99 36.51 19.68
N ASN A 224 -2.10 35.79 19.60
CA ASN A 224 -3.02 35.54 20.69
C ASN A 224 -3.42 34.05 20.75
N PRO A 225 -2.65 33.19 21.42
CA PRO A 225 -2.92 31.76 21.51
C PRO A 225 -4.25 31.38 22.14
N GLN A 226 -4.86 32.31 22.87
CA GLN A 226 -6.19 32.10 23.50
C GLN A 226 -7.34 32.27 22.48
N ASP A 227 -7.10 32.99 21.38
CA ASP A 227 -8.09 33.20 20.33
C ASP A 227 -7.80 32.26 19.14
N THR A 228 -8.36 31.06 19.20
CA THR A 228 -8.27 30.07 18.14
C THR A 228 -9.39 30.17 17.09
N SER A 229 -10.29 31.19 17.24
CA SER A 229 -11.48 31.33 16.38
C SER A 229 -11.12 31.41 14.90
N SER A 230 -10.05 32.13 14.56
CA SER A 230 -9.59 32.30 13.17
C SER A 230 -9.18 30.98 12.49
N ILE A 231 -8.64 29.99 13.23
CA ILE A 231 -8.24 28.69 12.69
C ILE A 231 -9.41 27.71 12.68
N MET A 232 -10.30 27.80 13.67
CA MET A 232 -11.46 26.90 13.80
C MET A 232 -12.46 27.01 12.64
N HIS A 233 -12.43 28.10 11.87
CA HIS A 233 -13.28 28.26 10.69
C HIS A 233 -12.68 27.64 9.42
N LEU A 234 -11.38 27.36 9.38
CA LEU A 234 -10.70 26.85 8.17
C LEU A 234 -11.31 25.55 7.63
N PRO A 235 -11.68 24.55 8.44
CA PRO A 235 -12.28 23.33 7.92
C PRO A 235 -13.60 23.53 7.16
N ASN A 236 -14.25 24.66 7.34
CA ASN A 236 -15.51 25.03 6.68
C ASN A 236 -15.33 26.12 5.61
N ASP A 237 -14.10 26.58 5.39
CA ASP A 237 -13.80 27.56 4.37
C ASP A 237 -13.78 26.90 2.98
N PRO A 238 -14.60 27.37 2.00
CA PRO A 238 -14.69 26.75 0.69
C PRO A 238 -13.36 26.74 -0.08
N LEU A 239 -12.53 27.76 0.06
CA LEU A 239 -11.21 27.83 -0.57
C LEU A 239 -10.26 26.81 0.05
N PHE A 240 -10.27 26.69 1.38
CA PHE A 240 -9.48 25.69 2.09
C PHE A 240 -9.86 24.27 1.66
N LEU A 241 -11.16 23.98 1.58
CA LEU A 241 -11.68 22.68 1.14
C LEU A 241 -11.28 22.37 -0.29
N PHE A 242 -11.41 23.35 -1.20
CA PHE A 242 -11.02 23.17 -2.61
C PHE A 242 -9.50 22.92 -2.74
N LEU A 243 -8.67 23.73 -2.11
CA LEU A 243 -7.21 23.58 -2.15
C LEU A 243 -6.77 22.25 -1.52
N SER A 244 -7.36 21.88 -0.38
CA SER A 244 -7.10 20.58 0.26
C SER A 244 -7.50 19.40 -0.62
N SER A 245 -8.66 19.51 -1.30
CA SER A 245 -9.09 18.48 -2.27
C SER A 245 -8.13 18.36 -3.45
N ALA A 246 -7.67 19.49 -3.99
CA ALA A 246 -6.73 19.50 -5.11
C ALA A 246 -5.39 18.87 -4.72
N ILE A 247 -4.88 19.15 -3.52
CA ILE A 247 -3.64 18.56 -3.03
C ILE A 247 -3.77 17.07 -2.73
N ASN A 248 -4.86 16.66 -2.10
CA ASN A 248 -5.16 15.23 -1.91
C ASN A 248 -5.27 14.52 -3.27
N ALA A 249 -5.85 15.17 -4.28
CA ALA A 249 -5.95 14.63 -5.62
C ALA A 249 -4.58 14.40 -6.30
N LEU A 250 -3.58 15.22 -5.98
CA LEU A 250 -2.21 15.03 -6.47
C LEU A 250 -1.51 13.82 -5.83
N THR A 251 -1.77 13.55 -4.56
CA THR A 251 -1.04 12.52 -3.81
C THR A 251 -1.74 11.16 -3.80
N LEU A 252 -3.06 11.13 -3.87
CA LEU A 252 -3.88 9.92 -3.73
C LEU A 252 -3.48 8.78 -4.70
N PRO A 253 -3.14 9.02 -5.99
CA PRO A 253 -2.77 7.95 -6.91
C PRO A 253 -1.41 7.32 -6.63
N LEU A 254 -0.52 7.99 -5.89
CA LEU A 254 0.86 7.52 -5.67
C LEU A 254 0.89 6.20 -4.92
N SER A 255 0.06 6.04 -3.89
CA SER A 255 -0.01 4.82 -3.08
C SER A 255 -0.45 3.59 -3.88
N PRO A 256 -1.56 3.60 -4.64
CA PRO A 256 -1.95 2.48 -5.51
C PRO A 256 -0.89 2.13 -6.57
N ILE A 257 -0.28 3.14 -7.20
CA ILE A 257 0.77 2.89 -8.21
C ILE A 257 1.96 2.18 -7.57
N PHE A 258 2.42 2.65 -6.40
CA PHE A 258 3.50 2.02 -5.67
C PHE A 258 3.15 0.59 -5.26
N GLY A 259 1.93 0.35 -4.76
CA GLY A 259 1.43 -0.99 -4.44
C GLY A 259 1.54 -1.96 -5.62
N PHE A 260 1.16 -1.54 -6.83
CA PHE A 260 1.34 -2.37 -8.03
C PHE A 260 2.80 -2.57 -8.42
N ILE A 261 3.67 -1.57 -8.23
CA ILE A 261 5.10 -1.73 -8.52
C ILE A 261 5.71 -2.82 -7.66
N ILE A 262 5.50 -2.79 -6.35
CA ILE A 262 6.08 -3.82 -5.46
C ILE A 262 5.44 -5.19 -5.67
N TYR A 263 4.13 -5.25 -5.95
CA TYR A 263 3.44 -6.49 -6.30
C TYR A 263 4.01 -7.12 -7.57
N PHE A 264 4.09 -6.37 -8.68
CA PHE A 264 4.61 -6.88 -9.95
C PHE A 264 6.11 -7.23 -9.87
N ASN A 265 6.90 -6.47 -9.10
CA ASN A 265 8.28 -6.83 -8.82
C ASN A 265 8.41 -8.19 -8.12
N GLY A 266 7.54 -8.44 -7.12
CA GLY A 266 7.46 -9.74 -6.44
C GLY A 266 7.10 -10.88 -7.40
N LYS A 267 6.08 -10.67 -8.25
CA LYS A 267 5.65 -11.65 -9.26
C LYS A 267 6.71 -11.94 -10.30
N ALA A 268 7.37 -10.91 -10.83
CA ALA A 268 8.44 -11.06 -11.82
C ALA A 268 9.65 -11.82 -11.25
N LYS A 269 9.93 -11.67 -9.94
CA LYS A 269 10.96 -12.47 -9.24
C LYS A 269 10.55 -13.93 -9.08
N GLU A 270 9.29 -14.20 -8.67
CA GLU A 270 8.77 -15.58 -8.55
C GLU A 270 8.89 -16.34 -9.88
N GLU A 271 8.46 -15.72 -11.00
CA GLU A 271 8.53 -16.36 -12.33
C GLU A 271 9.95 -16.65 -12.76
N SER A 272 10.88 -15.72 -12.53
CA SER A 272 12.28 -15.95 -12.92
C SER A 272 12.95 -17.05 -12.10
N SER A 273 12.57 -17.22 -10.85
CA SER A 273 13.07 -18.31 -10.01
C SER A 273 12.52 -19.66 -10.48
N SER A 274 11.26 -19.72 -10.88
CA SER A 274 10.66 -20.97 -11.41
C SER A 274 11.29 -21.41 -12.74
N ILE A 275 11.64 -20.47 -13.62
CA ILE A 275 12.30 -20.77 -14.91
C ILE A 275 13.70 -21.31 -14.68
N SER A 276 14.45 -20.81 -13.69
CA SER A 276 15.80 -21.30 -13.37
C SER A 276 15.79 -22.73 -12.83
N PHE A 277 14.73 -23.17 -12.16
CA PHE A 277 14.57 -24.56 -11.72
C PHE A 277 14.17 -25.52 -12.83
N THR A 278 13.46 -25.04 -13.86
CA THR A 278 13.03 -25.88 -15.01
C THR A 278 14.06 -25.91 -16.14
N GLY A 279 14.93 -24.89 -16.22
CA GLY A 279 15.96 -24.79 -17.27
C GLY A 279 17.19 -25.69 -17.04
N ASN A 280 17.35 -26.29 -15.86
CA ASN A 280 18.48 -27.18 -15.55
C ASN A 280 18.20 -28.67 -15.86
N ASP A 281 17.07 -29.00 -16.48
CA ASP A 281 16.74 -30.39 -16.85
C ASP A 281 17.37 -30.85 -18.17
N ASN A 282 18.17 -29.98 -18.83
CA ASN A 282 18.95 -30.36 -20.02
C ASN A 282 20.40 -30.71 -19.63
N GLY A 283 20.61 -31.90 -19.11
CA GLY A 283 21.90 -32.59 -19.21
C GLY A 283 22.84 -32.54 -18.00
N GLU A 284 22.50 -31.98 -16.87
CA GLU A 284 23.27 -32.20 -15.63
C GLU A 284 22.61 -33.29 -14.79
N GLN A 285 23.36 -34.39 -14.61
CA GLN A 285 22.98 -35.50 -13.73
C GLN A 285 22.50 -34.95 -12.40
N LYS A 286 21.22 -35.23 -12.06
CA LYS A 286 20.75 -35.10 -10.67
C LYS A 286 21.74 -35.82 -9.78
N VAL A 287 22.55 -35.07 -9.02
CA VAL A 287 23.36 -35.64 -7.96
C VAL A 287 22.37 -36.26 -6.97
N ARG A 288 22.26 -37.57 -7.01
CA ARG A 288 21.44 -38.31 -6.05
C ARG A 288 22.05 -38.10 -4.67
N VAL A 289 21.22 -38.04 -3.65
CA VAL A 289 21.69 -37.97 -2.23
C VAL A 289 22.67 -39.12 -1.93
N GLU A 290 22.51 -40.25 -2.61
CA GLU A 290 23.35 -41.42 -2.55
C GLU A 290 24.78 -41.18 -3.08
N ASP A 291 24.97 -40.22 -3.99
CA ASP A 291 26.27 -39.83 -4.56
C ASP A 291 27.06 -38.91 -3.62
N LEU A 292 26.39 -38.35 -2.59
CA LEU A 292 27.03 -37.53 -1.56
C LEU A 292 27.67 -38.36 -0.43
N TYR A 293 27.30 -39.65 -0.32
CA TYR A 293 27.95 -40.56 0.59
C TYR A 293 29.08 -41.28 -0.14
N ALA A 294 30.32 -41.02 0.25
CA ALA A 294 31.47 -41.72 -0.32
C ALA A 294 31.24 -43.25 -0.17
N LYS A 295 31.16 -43.97 -1.28
CA LYS A 295 31.14 -45.42 -1.27
C LYS A 295 32.35 -45.87 -0.46
N PRO A 296 32.22 -46.86 0.48
CA PRO A 296 33.34 -47.45 1.12
C PRO A 296 34.31 -47.97 0.05
N ARG A 297 35.56 -47.56 0.16
CA ARG A 297 36.63 -48.00 -0.72
C ARG A 297 36.70 -49.51 -0.63
N GLU A 298 36.31 -50.25 -1.70
CA GLU A 298 36.58 -51.67 -1.82
C GLU A 298 38.10 -51.84 -1.69
N GLU A 299 38.57 -52.46 -0.62
CA GLU A 299 39.93 -52.92 -0.44
C GLU A 299 40.23 -53.93 -1.57
N ASN A 300 40.96 -53.47 -2.59
CA ASN A 300 41.53 -54.37 -3.57
C ASN A 300 42.50 -55.28 -2.85
N ASN A 301 42.13 -56.57 -2.74
CA ASN A 301 42.96 -57.68 -2.38
C ASN A 301 44.13 -57.82 -3.37
N PHE A 302 45.23 -57.15 -3.06
CA PHE A 302 46.54 -57.44 -3.66
C PHE A 302 47.22 -58.53 -2.84
N ASP A 303 46.78 -59.75 -2.98
CA ASP A 303 47.56 -60.95 -2.56
C ASP A 303 47.20 -62.12 -3.45
N GLN A 304 47.81 -62.12 -4.66
CA GLN A 304 48.07 -63.38 -5.41
C GLN A 304 49.56 -63.40 -5.73
N PRO A 305 50.31 -64.39 -5.23
CA PRO A 305 51.70 -64.61 -5.59
C PRO A 305 51.78 -65.19 -7.02
N PRO A 306 52.89 -64.94 -7.76
CA PRO A 306 53.04 -65.41 -9.15
C PRO A 306 53.19 -66.93 -9.19
N ALA A 307 52.39 -67.60 -10.01
CA ALA A 307 52.55 -69.03 -10.34
C ALA A 307 53.88 -69.23 -11.07
N GLN A 308 54.75 -70.08 -10.49
CA GLN A 308 55.91 -70.60 -11.16
C GLN A 308 55.48 -71.70 -12.14
N GLY A 309 55.99 -71.64 -13.36
CA GLY A 309 55.85 -72.65 -14.35
C GLY A 309 56.58 -72.23 -15.64
#